data_53bac35dc62e51ff63773aedc9257ce5
#
_entry.id   53bac35dc62e51ff63773aedc9257ce5
#
_cell.length_a   1.000
_cell.length_b   1.000
_cell.length_c   1.000
_cell.angle_alpha   90.00
_cell.angle_beta   90.00
_cell.angle_gamma   90.00
#
_symmetry.space_group_name_H-M   'P 1'
#
loop_
_entity.id
_entity.type
_entity.pdbx_description
1 polymer ?
#
loop_
_entity_poly.entity_id
_entity_poly.type
_entity_poly.pdbx_seq_one_letter_code
_entity_poly.pdbx_strand_id
1 'polypeptide(L)'
;MSESEYVFTVFKRHWKTLIKWLLHITGLPEITVDELFERVNSDQPPLMIDIRSAEDFNGTGYSTYGHIPNARSIDILQLESSIEDLQPFKDKEIVTMCPGGGLSLAAVEILTEAGFKDVKSLKGGIGLWRKKGYPTTTS
;
A
#
# COMPACT_ATOMS: atom_id res chain seq x y z
N MET A 1 16.95 3.07 12.33
CA MET A 1 16.38 4.38 11.91
C MET A 1 15.31 4.79 12.91
N SER A 2 15.38 6.01 13.43
CA SER A 2 14.35 6.52 14.31
C SER A 2 13.07 6.78 13.50
N GLU A 3 11.96 6.93 14.19
CA GLU A 3 10.69 7.17 13.56
C GLU A 3 10.65 8.49 12.80
N SER A 4 11.20 9.55 13.39
CA SER A 4 11.29 10.85 12.72
C SER A 4 12.20 10.80 11.49
N GLU A 5 13.29 10.05 11.54
CA GLU A 5 14.16 9.82 10.39
C GLU A 5 13.44 9.04 9.29
N TYR A 6 12.65 8.04 9.67
CA TYR A 6 11.84 7.26 8.73
C TYR A 6 10.85 8.18 7.99
N VAL A 7 10.04 8.93 8.73
CA VAL A 7 9.05 9.85 8.15
C VAL A 7 9.71 10.88 7.24
N PHE A 8 10.83 11.44 7.68
CA PHE A 8 11.57 12.43 6.89
C PHE A 8 12.10 11.81 5.59
N THR A 9 12.66 10.59 5.67
CA THR A 9 13.20 9.90 4.49
C THR A 9 12.10 9.60 3.49
N VAL A 10 10.98 9.08 3.95
CA VAL A 10 9.82 8.78 3.10
C VAL A 10 9.31 10.08 2.43
N PHE A 11 9.12 11.13 3.20
CA PHE A 11 8.66 12.42 2.66
C PHE A 11 9.64 12.97 1.64
N LYS A 12 10.93 12.95 1.94
CA LYS A 12 11.97 13.46 1.04
C LYS A 12 11.97 12.73 -0.31
N ARG A 13 11.74 11.42 -0.31
CA ARG A 13 11.71 10.62 -1.54
C ARG A 13 10.44 10.80 -2.34
N HIS A 14 9.31 10.99 -1.69
CA HIS A 14 7.99 10.86 -2.34
C HIS A 14 7.11 12.11 -2.22
N TRP A 15 7.68 13.27 -1.86
CA TRP A 15 6.90 14.49 -1.63
C TRP A 15 6.12 14.94 -2.86
N LYS A 16 6.65 14.73 -4.05
CA LYS A 16 5.96 15.14 -5.29
C LYS A 16 4.66 14.39 -5.47
N THR A 17 4.70 13.07 -5.27
CA THR A 17 3.49 12.24 -5.35
C THR A 17 2.51 12.61 -4.25
N LEU A 18 3.00 12.82 -3.03
CA LEU A 18 2.14 13.20 -1.90
C LEU A 18 1.43 14.55 -2.13
N ILE A 19 2.13 15.52 -2.71
CA ILE A 19 1.51 16.81 -3.05
C ILE A 19 0.45 16.63 -4.13
N LYS A 20 0.75 15.87 -5.19
CA LYS A 20 -0.23 15.57 -6.24
C LYS A 20 -1.45 14.84 -5.67
N TRP A 21 -1.24 13.93 -4.75
CA TRP A 21 -2.32 13.24 -4.06
C TRP A 21 -3.20 14.22 -3.29
N LEU A 22 -2.61 15.13 -2.51
CA LEU A 22 -3.37 16.15 -1.80
C LEU A 22 -4.19 17.06 -2.74
N LEU A 23 -3.68 17.29 -3.95
CA LEU A 23 -4.36 18.10 -4.97
C LEU A 23 -5.29 17.28 -5.86
N HIS A 24 -5.39 15.97 -5.63
CA HIS A 24 -6.22 15.04 -6.43
C HIS A 24 -5.86 15.02 -7.92
N ILE A 25 -4.57 15.12 -8.26
CA ILE A 25 -4.10 15.20 -9.65
C ILE A 25 -3.05 14.14 -10.02
N THR A 26 -2.96 13.04 -9.29
CA THR A 26 -1.94 12.01 -9.59
C THR A 26 -2.20 11.28 -10.91
N GLY A 27 -3.45 11.07 -11.26
CA GLY A 27 -3.83 10.27 -12.43
C GLY A 27 -3.45 8.80 -12.33
N LEU A 28 -2.97 8.35 -11.18
CA LEU A 28 -2.55 6.95 -10.98
C LEU A 28 -3.74 6.04 -10.65
N PRO A 29 -3.67 4.75 -11.02
CA PRO A 29 -4.78 3.82 -10.76
C PRO A 29 -5.06 3.64 -9.28
N GLU A 30 -6.35 3.63 -8.94
CA GLU A 30 -6.83 3.40 -7.58
C GLU A 30 -7.98 2.39 -7.58
N ILE A 31 -8.16 1.71 -6.45
CA ILE A 31 -9.29 0.82 -6.21
C ILE A 31 -9.97 1.28 -4.92
N THR A 32 -11.31 1.26 -4.87
CA THR A 32 -12.04 1.64 -3.66
C THR A 32 -11.97 0.52 -2.63
N VAL A 33 -12.22 0.88 -1.37
CA VAL A 33 -12.24 -0.14 -0.29
C VAL A 33 -13.37 -1.15 -0.51
N ASP A 34 -14.49 -0.73 -1.05
CA ASP A 34 -15.63 -1.63 -1.32
C ASP A 34 -15.30 -2.61 -2.44
N GLU A 35 -14.67 -2.12 -3.53
CA GLU A 35 -14.21 -2.97 -4.62
C GLU A 35 -13.15 -3.98 -4.13
N LEU A 36 -12.19 -3.53 -3.33
CA LEU A 36 -11.17 -4.44 -2.78
C LEU A 36 -11.82 -5.50 -1.89
N PHE A 37 -12.78 -5.11 -1.05
CA PHE A 37 -13.48 -6.07 -0.19
C PHE A 37 -14.15 -7.18 -1.01
N GLU A 38 -14.79 -6.82 -2.13
CA GLU A 38 -15.35 -7.82 -3.04
C GLU A 38 -14.28 -8.70 -3.66
N ARG A 39 -13.15 -8.11 -4.08
CA ARG A 39 -12.07 -8.84 -4.73
C ARG A 39 -11.34 -9.80 -3.82
N VAL A 40 -11.14 -9.46 -2.54
CA VAL A 40 -10.46 -10.36 -1.59
C VAL A 40 -11.31 -11.60 -1.27
N ASN A 41 -12.61 -11.53 -1.48
CA ASN A 41 -13.53 -12.65 -1.28
C ASN A 41 -13.84 -13.40 -2.59
N SER A 42 -13.19 -13.04 -3.69
CA SER A 42 -13.37 -13.69 -4.99
C SER A 42 -12.43 -14.89 -5.17
N ASP A 43 -12.61 -15.63 -6.26
CA ASP A 43 -11.76 -16.78 -6.61
C ASP A 43 -10.33 -16.35 -6.97
N GLN A 44 -10.14 -15.10 -7.39
CA GLN A 44 -8.83 -14.57 -7.80
C GLN A 44 -8.55 -13.25 -7.07
N PRO A 45 -8.24 -13.32 -5.76
CA PRO A 45 -7.93 -12.10 -5.02
C PRO A 45 -6.61 -11.48 -5.52
N PRO A 46 -6.48 -10.15 -5.48
CA PRO A 46 -5.23 -9.50 -5.85
C PRO A 46 -4.13 -9.79 -4.83
N LEU A 47 -2.88 -9.63 -5.26
CA LEU A 47 -1.78 -9.55 -4.31
C LEU A 47 -1.89 -8.21 -3.60
N MET A 48 -1.94 -8.21 -2.28
CA MET A 48 -2.02 -7.00 -1.48
C MET A 48 -0.67 -6.73 -0.83
N ILE A 49 -0.16 -5.51 -0.99
CA ILE A 49 1.13 -5.08 -0.42
C ILE A 49 0.88 -3.89 0.50
N ASP A 50 1.09 -4.10 1.79
CA ASP A 50 1.04 -3.04 2.79
C ASP A 50 2.43 -2.43 2.88
N ILE A 51 2.54 -1.14 2.50
CA ILE A 51 3.83 -0.47 2.38
C ILE A 51 4.22 0.32 3.62
N ARG A 52 3.47 0.16 4.71
CA ARG A 52 3.81 0.76 6.01
C ARG A 52 5.00 0.05 6.65
N SER A 53 5.47 0.58 7.79
CA SER A 53 6.49 -0.11 8.58
C SER A 53 6.01 -1.48 9.06
N ALA A 54 6.94 -2.39 9.34
CA ALA A 54 6.62 -3.71 9.86
C ALA A 54 5.88 -3.63 11.20
N GLU A 55 6.23 -2.64 12.03
CA GLU A 55 5.58 -2.43 13.33
C GLU A 55 4.11 -2.07 13.17
N ASP A 56 3.78 -1.19 12.23
CA ASP A 56 2.38 -0.83 11.94
C ASP A 56 1.63 -2.04 11.38
N PHE A 57 2.27 -2.79 10.49
CA PHE A 57 1.66 -4.01 9.94
C PHE A 57 1.33 -5.01 11.04
N ASN A 58 2.21 -5.18 12.01
CA ASN A 58 2.04 -6.14 13.11
C ASN A 58 1.19 -5.61 14.27
N GLY A 59 0.78 -4.34 14.24
CA GLY A 59 0.00 -3.73 15.31
C GLY A 59 0.83 -3.34 16.53
N THR A 60 2.14 -3.21 16.39
CA THR A 60 3.06 -2.85 17.47
C THR A 60 3.69 -1.47 17.30
N GLY A 61 3.28 -0.72 16.27
CA GLY A 61 3.78 0.62 15.99
C GLY A 61 2.80 1.71 16.42
N TYR A 62 2.70 2.77 15.65
CA TYR A 62 1.71 3.81 15.84
C TYR A 62 0.30 3.25 15.72
N SER A 63 0.11 2.41 14.75
CA SER A 63 -1.14 1.74 14.54
C SER A 63 -1.12 0.41 15.28
N THR A 64 -2.20 0.10 15.97
CA THR A 64 -2.32 -1.11 16.79
C THR A 64 -3.29 -2.13 16.19
N TYR A 65 -3.97 -1.79 15.09
CA TYR A 65 -5.02 -2.65 14.51
C TYR A 65 -4.48 -3.71 13.53
N GLY A 66 -3.20 -3.66 13.21
CA GLY A 66 -2.61 -4.62 12.28
C GLY A 66 -2.87 -4.30 10.82
N HIS A 67 -3.19 -5.30 10.02
CA HIS A 67 -3.25 -5.23 8.56
C HIS A 67 -4.49 -5.94 8.00
N ILE A 68 -4.75 -5.72 6.73
CA ILE A 68 -5.79 -6.47 6.00
C ILE A 68 -5.36 -7.93 5.91
N PRO A 69 -6.23 -8.90 6.24
CA PRO A 69 -5.86 -10.32 6.17
C PRO A 69 -5.29 -10.71 4.81
N ASN A 70 -4.21 -11.50 4.83
CA ASN A 70 -3.46 -11.97 3.66
C ASN A 70 -2.60 -10.91 2.95
N ALA A 71 -2.56 -9.68 3.41
CA ALA A 71 -1.63 -8.68 2.89
C ALA A 71 -0.19 -9.06 3.25
N ARG A 72 0.75 -8.69 2.37
CA ARG A 72 2.19 -8.81 2.62
C ARG A 72 2.75 -7.49 3.12
N SER A 73 3.69 -7.57 4.04
CA SER A 73 4.40 -6.41 4.57
C SER A 73 5.66 -6.17 3.74
N ILE A 74 5.69 -5.07 2.99
CA ILE A 74 6.90 -4.61 2.30
C ILE A 74 6.96 -3.11 2.49
N ASP A 75 7.82 -2.65 3.40
CA ASP A 75 8.01 -1.23 3.68
C ASP A 75 8.37 -0.48 2.39
N ILE A 76 7.82 0.72 2.21
CA ILE A 76 8.06 1.53 1.00
C ILE A 76 9.56 1.75 0.75
N LEU A 77 10.37 1.86 1.80
CA LEU A 77 11.80 2.05 1.66
C LEU A 77 12.54 0.81 1.18
N GLN A 78 11.88 -0.35 1.21
CA GLN A 78 12.43 -1.64 0.78
C GLN A 78 11.78 -2.16 -0.50
N LEU A 79 10.78 -1.46 -1.02
CA LEU A 79 10.02 -1.94 -2.17
C LEU A 79 10.90 -2.14 -3.41
N GLU A 80 11.80 -1.20 -3.69
CA GLU A 80 12.69 -1.29 -4.85
C GLU A 80 13.60 -2.52 -4.77
N SER A 81 14.12 -2.82 -3.58
CA SER A 81 14.96 -4.00 -3.37
C SER A 81 14.17 -5.31 -3.39
N SER A 82 12.84 -5.25 -3.31
CA SER A 82 11.95 -6.41 -3.33
C SER A 82 11.40 -6.74 -4.72
N ILE A 83 11.70 -5.93 -5.73
CA ILE A 83 11.13 -6.08 -7.07
C ILE A 83 11.46 -7.43 -7.69
N GLU A 84 12.69 -7.94 -7.49
CA GLU A 84 13.08 -9.23 -8.03
C GLU A 84 12.22 -10.36 -7.46
N ASP A 85 11.96 -10.33 -6.16
CA ASP A 85 11.12 -11.33 -5.50
C ASP A 85 9.65 -11.27 -5.94
N LEU A 86 9.23 -10.11 -6.44
CA LEU A 86 7.86 -9.91 -6.91
C LEU A 86 7.65 -10.24 -8.39
N GLN A 87 8.70 -10.61 -9.12
CA GLN A 87 8.60 -10.92 -10.56
C GLN A 87 7.50 -11.94 -10.91
N PRO A 88 7.24 -12.99 -10.10
CA PRO A 88 6.14 -13.91 -10.39
C PRO A 88 4.76 -13.24 -10.48
N PHE A 89 4.60 -12.04 -9.92
CA PHE A 89 3.34 -11.32 -9.89
C PHE A 89 3.26 -10.20 -10.93
N LYS A 90 4.20 -10.14 -11.86
CA LYS A 90 4.36 -9.02 -12.81
C LYS A 90 3.12 -8.75 -13.66
N ASP A 91 2.38 -9.81 -14.01
CA ASP A 91 1.18 -9.71 -14.84
C ASP A 91 -0.11 -9.84 -14.02
N LYS A 92 0.00 -9.92 -12.70
CA LYS A 92 -1.15 -10.08 -11.81
C LYS A 92 -1.59 -8.74 -11.23
N GLU A 93 -2.85 -8.70 -10.78
CA GLU A 93 -3.35 -7.52 -10.08
C GLU A 93 -2.67 -7.36 -8.73
N ILE A 94 -2.13 -6.18 -8.49
CA ILE A 94 -1.49 -5.82 -7.23
C ILE A 94 -2.19 -4.59 -6.67
N VAL A 95 -2.53 -4.63 -5.39
CA VAL A 95 -3.08 -3.48 -4.66
C VAL A 95 -2.11 -3.09 -3.58
N THR A 96 -1.65 -1.85 -3.61
CA THR A 96 -0.80 -1.28 -2.57
C THR A 96 -1.65 -0.50 -1.58
N MET A 97 -1.25 -0.46 -0.33
CA MET A 97 -2.01 0.21 0.72
C MET A 97 -1.12 0.87 1.77
N CYS A 98 -1.60 1.98 2.30
CA CYS A 98 -0.99 2.77 3.35
C CYS A 98 -2.11 3.36 4.23
N PRO A 99 -1.82 4.15 5.26
CA PRO A 99 -2.89 4.64 6.14
C PRO A 99 -3.98 5.45 5.42
N GLY A 100 -3.60 6.39 4.54
CA GLY A 100 -4.55 7.32 3.92
C GLY A 100 -4.69 7.23 2.42
N GLY A 101 -3.88 6.40 1.75
CA GLY A 101 -3.95 6.21 0.29
C GLY A 101 -2.97 7.06 -0.51
N GLY A 102 -2.17 7.93 0.12
CA GLY A 102 -1.22 8.80 -0.57
C GLY A 102 0.11 8.12 -0.88
N LEU A 103 0.74 7.57 0.14
CA LEU A 103 2.05 6.93 -0.02
C LEU A 103 1.99 5.66 -0.88
N SER A 104 0.88 4.95 -0.83
CA SER A 104 0.67 3.77 -1.68
C SER A 104 0.62 4.11 -3.18
N LEU A 105 0.34 5.37 -3.55
CA LEU A 105 0.47 5.83 -4.93
C LEU A 105 1.93 5.88 -5.37
N ALA A 106 2.85 6.25 -4.47
CA ALA A 106 4.28 6.18 -4.77
C ALA A 106 4.71 4.73 -5.03
N ALA A 107 4.15 3.78 -4.30
CA ALA A 107 4.39 2.35 -4.55
C ALA A 107 3.86 1.93 -5.92
N VAL A 108 2.71 2.44 -6.35
CA VAL A 108 2.19 2.21 -7.71
C VAL A 108 3.20 2.69 -8.76
N GLU A 109 3.75 3.88 -8.58
CA GLU A 109 4.77 4.41 -9.51
C GLU A 109 6.01 3.52 -9.57
N ILE A 110 6.54 3.13 -8.42
CA ILE A 110 7.74 2.27 -8.34
C ILE A 110 7.50 0.96 -9.09
N LEU A 111 6.40 0.29 -8.83
CA LEU A 111 6.09 -0.99 -9.46
C LEU A 111 5.78 -0.85 -10.95
N THR A 112 5.04 0.17 -11.33
CA THR A 112 4.72 0.43 -12.75
C THR A 112 6.00 0.71 -13.56
N GLU A 113 6.91 1.51 -13.02
CA GLU A 113 8.18 1.79 -13.66
C GLU A 113 9.05 0.53 -13.78
N ALA A 114 8.89 -0.42 -12.86
CA ALA A 114 9.58 -1.70 -12.91
C ALA A 114 8.92 -2.72 -13.85
N GLY A 115 7.83 -2.33 -14.54
CA GLY A 115 7.17 -3.16 -15.56
C GLY A 115 5.99 -3.99 -15.05
N PHE A 116 5.53 -3.75 -13.83
CA PHE A 116 4.31 -4.40 -13.32
C PHE A 116 3.10 -3.78 -14.01
N LYS A 117 2.19 -4.63 -14.50
CA LYS A 117 1.19 -4.19 -15.48
C LYS A 117 -0.15 -3.76 -14.89
N ASP A 118 -0.49 -4.21 -13.69
CA ASP A 118 -1.80 -3.95 -13.09
C ASP A 118 -1.66 -3.64 -11.60
N VAL A 119 -1.23 -2.42 -11.30
CA VAL A 119 -0.99 -1.96 -9.93
C VAL A 119 -1.93 -0.82 -9.60
N LYS A 120 -2.60 -0.91 -8.46
CA LYS A 120 -3.55 0.09 -7.99
C LYS A 120 -3.30 0.40 -6.52
N SER A 121 -3.56 1.64 -6.13
CA SER A 121 -3.52 2.07 -4.72
C SER A 121 -4.91 1.97 -4.10
N LEU A 122 -4.98 1.53 -2.86
CA LEU A 122 -6.23 1.51 -2.10
C LEU A 122 -6.63 2.95 -1.73
N LYS A 123 -7.65 3.45 -2.39
CA LYS A 123 -8.14 4.82 -2.18
C LYS A 123 -8.69 4.98 -0.77
N GLY A 124 -8.21 6.01 -0.06
CA GLY A 124 -8.58 6.22 1.34
C GLY A 124 -7.80 5.36 2.31
N GLY A 125 -7.04 4.39 1.81
CA GLY A 125 -6.13 3.57 2.60
C GLY A 125 -6.80 2.66 3.62
N ILE A 126 -5.98 2.10 4.51
CA ILE A 126 -6.46 1.21 5.57
C ILE A 126 -7.37 1.95 6.54
N GLY A 127 -7.17 3.27 6.70
CA GLY A 127 -8.05 4.10 7.52
C GLY A 127 -9.50 4.03 7.06
N LEU A 128 -9.75 4.21 5.76
CA LEU A 128 -11.11 4.12 5.21
C LEU A 128 -11.63 2.67 5.24
N TRP A 129 -10.78 1.67 4.97
CA TRP A 129 -11.12 0.26 5.11
C TRP A 129 -11.69 -0.04 6.48
N ARG A 130 -11.01 0.40 7.54
CA ARG A 130 -11.47 0.22 8.93
C ARG A 130 -12.75 1.00 9.25
N LYS A 131 -12.84 2.21 8.73
CA LYS A 131 -14.03 3.05 8.93
C LYS A 131 -15.29 2.39 8.38
N LYS A 132 -15.14 1.61 7.30
CA LYS A 132 -16.24 0.83 6.72
C LYS A 132 -16.55 -0.44 7.50
N GLY A 133 -15.78 -0.76 8.52
CA GLY A 133 -15.97 -1.97 9.33
C GLY A 133 -15.36 -3.23 8.72
N TYR A 134 -14.53 -3.10 7.72
CA TYR A 134 -13.86 -4.25 7.10
C TYR A 134 -12.72 -4.78 7.99
N PRO A 135 -12.41 -6.09 7.92
CA PRO A 135 -11.57 -6.75 8.93
C PRO A 135 -10.08 -6.42 8.81
N THR A 136 -9.43 -6.34 9.97
CA THR A 136 -7.97 -6.33 10.10
C THR A 136 -7.52 -7.39 11.10
N THR A 137 -6.25 -7.76 11.06
CA THR A 137 -5.67 -8.76 11.94
C THR A 137 -4.23 -8.39 12.28
N THR A 138 -3.75 -8.87 13.43
CA THR A 138 -2.35 -8.75 13.82
C THR A 138 -1.56 -10.05 13.62
N SER A 139 -2.21 -11.11 13.17
CA SER A 139 -1.58 -12.43 12.97
C SER A 139 -1.13 -12.69 11.54
#